data_90046c2c8fd37fb6b5317036a40e58ae
#
_entry.id   90046c2c8fd37fb6b5317036a40e58ae
#
_cell.length_a   1.000
_cell.length_b   1.000
_cell.length_c   1.000
_cell.angle_alpha   90.00
_cell.angle_beta   90.00
_cell.angle_gamma   90.00
#
_symmetry.space_group_name_H-M   'P 1'
#
loop_
_entity.id
_entity.type
_entity.pdbx_description
1 polymer ?
#
loop_
_entity_poly.entity_id
_entity_poly.type
_entity_poly.pdbx_seq_one_letter_code
_entity_poly.pdbx_strand_id
1 'polypeptide(L)'
;LIPQRYLPIINQALKDRQDMLVSGVLDGQQLTGKLSNLTARVNQGSGGVEALFEIQGDVSMLQQGRLVQLQLQLPEQPGLIALPPEAMYGADKIDRVDQDNRLRLLQVERVGETITGSGASKVLIRASGLQPGTIVLATQLPAAVDGLLVKPVGQAQ
;
A
#
# COMPACT_ATOMS: atom_id res chain seq x y z
N LEU A 1 -12.30 7.39 -7.86
CA LEU A 1 -12.69 5.96 -7.79
C LEU A 1 -11.70 5.21 -6.90
N ILE A 2 -12.24 4.38 -5.99
CA ILE A 2 -11.46 3.55 -5.08
C ILE A 2 -11.40 2.12 -5.64
N PRO A 3 -10.22 1.51 -5.80
CA PRO A 3 -10.11 0.12 -6.24
C PRO A 3 -10.81 -0.84 -5.27
N GLN A 4 -11.50 -1.85 -5.82
CA GLN A 4 -12.32 -2.80 -5.02
C GLN A 4 -11.52 -3.52 -3.93
N ARG A 5 -10.24 -3.79 -4.15
CA ARG A 5 -9.36 -4.46 -3.17
C ARG A 5 -9.27 -3.75 -1.81
N TYR A 6 -9.53 -2.42 -1.77
CA TYR A 6 -9.48 -1.66 -0.52
C TYR A 6 -10.84 -1.56 0.19
N LEU A 7 -11.92 -2.00 -0.44
CA LEU A 7 -13.26 -1.90 0.14
C LEU A 7 -13.42 -2.61 1.49
N PRO A 8 -12.85 -3.82 1.71
CA PRO A 8 -12.97 -4.47 3.02
C PRO A 8 -12.41 -3.62 4.16
N ILE A 9 -11.23 -3.01 3.94
CA ILE A 9 -10.57 -2.15 4.92
C ILE A 9 -11.40 -0.89 5.17
N ILE A 10 -11.87 -0.26 4.08
CA ILE A 10 -12.65 0.99 4.16
C ILE A 10 -14.01 0.74 4.83
N ASN A 11 -14.70 -0.35 4.47
CA ASN A 11 -15.97 -0.69 5.09
C ASN A 11 -15.83 -1.00 6.58
N GLN A 12 -14.72 -1.64 6.98
CA GLN A 12 -14.44 -1.87 8.40
C GLN A 12 -14.20 -0.55 9.13
N ALA A 13 -13.39 0.32 8.57
CA ALA A 13 -13.13 1.65 9.15
C ALA A 13 -14.40 2.49 9.31
N LEU A 14 -15.29 2.45 8.30
CA LEU A 14 -16.58 3.14 8.38
C LEU A 14 -17.48 2.57 9.48
N LYS A 15 -17.51 1.23 9.66
CA LYS A 15 -18.23 0.59 10.76
C LYS A 15 -17.68 1.02 12.13
N ASP A 16 -16.37 1.13 12.22
CA ASP A 16 -15.65 1.52 13.44
C ASP A 16 -15.68 3.05 13.66
N ARG A 17 -16.38 3.78 12.78
CA ARG A 17 -16.49 5.26 12.78
C ARG A 17 -15.12 5.96 12.76
N GLN A 18 -14.15 5.38 12.09
CA GLN A 18 -12.84 5.99 11.89
C GLN A 18 -12.92 6.99 10.73
N ASP A 19 -12.42 8.20 10.97
CA ASP A 19 -12.29 9.19 9.92
C ASP A 19 -11.18 8.78 8.95
N MET A 20 -11.52 8.71 7.67
CA MET A 20 -10.54 8.46 6.62
C MET A 20 -10.25 9.77 5.90
N LEU A 21 -9.02 10.23 6.09
CA LEU A 21 -8.56 11.49 5.55
C LEU A 21 -8.09 11.35 4.11
N VAL A 22 -8.31 12.39 3.34
CA VAL A 22 -7.74 12.56 2.01
C VAL A 22 -6.91 13.83 1.96
N SER A 23 -5.84 13.79 1.18
CA SER A 23 -5.02 14.95 0.87
C SER A 23 -4.66 14.98 -0.61
N GLY A 24 -4.41 16.14 -1.14
CA GLY A 24 -3.98 16.35 -2.52
C GLY A 24 -3.47 17.75 -2.74
N VAL A 25 -3.05 18.03 -3.95
CA VAL A 25 -2.60 19.37 -4.37
C VAL A 25 -3.33 19.75 -5.65
N LEU A 26 -3.88 20.96 -5.68
CA LEU A 26 -4.49 21.56 -6.86
C LEU A 26 -3.93 22.98 -7.02
N ASP A 27 -3.34 23.26 -8.18
CA ASP A 27 -2.74 24.58 -8.50
C ASP A 27 -1.77 25.09 -7.43
N GLY A 28 -0.99 24.18 -6.81
CA GLY A 28 -0.01 24.48 -5.76
C GLY A 28 -0.62 24.66 -4.36
N GLN A 29 -1.93 24.58 -4.21
CA GLN A 29 -2.60 24.64 -2.91
C GLN A 29 -2.94 23.24 -2.40
N GLN A 30 -2.74 23.05 -1.10
CA GLN A 30 -3.02 21.80 -0.44
C GLN A 30 -4.50 21.65 -0.18
N LEU A 31 -5.08 20.55 -0.63
CA LEU A 31 -6.45 20.16 -0.34
C LEU A 31 -6.44 19.06 0.70
N THR A 32 -7.31 19.19 1.69
CA THR A 32 -7.57 18.15 2.68
C THR A 32 -9.06 17.89 2.77
N GLY A 33 -9.42 16.69 3.19
CA GLY A 33 -10.82 16.35 3.35
C GLY A 33 -10.97 15.00 4.02
N LYS A 34 -12.19 14.52 4.12
CA LYS A 34 -12.49 13.20 4.66
C LYS A 34 -13.49 12.46 3.78
N LEU A 35 -13.44 11.15 3.83
CA LEU A 35 -14.42 10.29 3.19
C LEU A 35 -15.75 10.46 3.90
N SER A 36 -16.75 10.92 3.14
CA SER A 36 -18.12 11.10 3.65
C SER A 36 -18.97 9.85 3.42
N ASN A 37 -18.91 9.28 2.22
CA ASN A 37 -19.73 8.13 1.86
C ASN A 37 -19.13 7.32 0.72
N LEU A 38 -19.46 6.03 0.68
CA LEU A 38 -19.24 5.15 -0.48
C LEU A 38 -20.57 4.97 -1.21
N THR A 39 -20.54 5.15 -2.53
CA THR A 39 -21.71 4.82 -3.33
C THR A 39 -21.78 3.30 -3.57
N ALA A 40 -22.98 2.75 -3.64
CA ALA A 40 -23.15 1.33 -3.95
C ALA A 40 -22.90 0.99 -5.44
N ARG A 41 -22.45 1.97 -6.23
CA ARG A 41 -22.20 1.78 -7.67
C ARG A 41 -20.76 1.33 -7.92
N VAL A 42 -20.62 0.18 -8.52
CA VAL A 42 -19.36 -0.27 -9.11
C VAL A 42 -19.32 0.21 -10.55
N ASN A 43 -18.31 0.95 -10.90
CA ASN A 43 -18.09 1.34 -12.29
C ASN A 43 -17.54 0.14 -13.06
N GLN A 44 -18.35 -0.44 -13.95
CA GLN A 44 -18.00 -1.65 -14.70
C GLN A 44 -16.78 -1.47 -15.62
N GLY A 45 -16.49 -0.25 -16.05
CA GLY A 45 -15.35 0.04 -16.93
C GLY A 45 -14.00 0.16 -16.21
N SER A 46 -13.99 0.61 -14.95
CA SER A 46 -12.76 0.84 -14.16
C SER A 46 -12.58 -0.13 -12.99
N GLY A 47 -13.59 -0.94 -12.68
CA GLY A 47 -13.55 -1.87 -11.55
C GLY A 47 -13.46 -1.19 -10.18
N GLY A 48 -13.72 0.12 -10.10
CA GLY A 48 -13.66 0.90 -8.87
C GLY A 48 -15.04 1.25 -8.34
N VAL A 49 -15.07 1.67 -7.07
CA VAL A 49 -16.27 2.19 -6.39
C VAL A 49 -16.15 3.69 -6.28
N GLU A 50 -17.26 4.37 -6.54
CA GLU A 50 -17.34 5.81 -6.33
C GLU A 50 -17.39 6.14 -4.84
N ALA A 51 -16.68 7.18 -4.46
CA ALA A 51 -16.65 7.68 -3.10
C ALA A 51 -16.88 9.20 -3.10
N LEU A 52 -17.57 9.68 -2.09
CA LEU A 52 -17.80 11.10 -1.85
C LEU A 52 -16.84 11.57 -0.76
N PHE A 53 -16.18 12.67 -1.03
CA PHE A 53 -15.26 13.30 -0.10
C PHE A 53 -15.75 14.70 0.25
N GLU A 54 -15.74 15.02 1.51
CA GLU A 54 -15.98 16.37 2.02
C GLU A 54 -14.65 17.10 2.12
N ILE A 55 -14.43 18.07 1.25
CA ILE A 55 -13.19 18.85 1.23
C ILE A 55 -13.29 19.97 2.25
N GLN A 56 -12.23 20.15 3.02
CA GLN A 56 -12.11 21.16 4.06
C GLN A 56 -11.27 22.34 3.56
N GLY A 57 -11.61 23.54 4.02
CA GLY A 57 -10.90 24.78 3.69
C GLY A 57 -11.50 25.57 2.53
N ASP A 58 -10.66 26.35 1.86
CA ASP A 58 -11.08 27.15 0.71
C ASP A 58 -11.28 26.27 -0.53
N VAL A 59 -12.53 26.14 -0.92
CA VAL A 59 -12.95 25.36 -2.09
C VAL A 59 -13.20 26.22 -3.34
N SER A 60 -12.90 27.53 -3.30
CA SER A 60 -13.15 28.46 -4.40
C SER A 60 -12.48 28.06 -5.71
N MET A 61 -11.36 27.34 -5.62
CA MET A 61 -10.63 26.82 -6.77
C MET A 61 -11.20 25.53 -7.35
N LEU A 62 -12.10 24.83 -6.62
CA LEU A 62 -12.72 23.61 -7.08
C LEU A 62 -13.82 23.92 -8.08
N GLN A 63 -13.52 23.76 -9.34
CA GLN A 63 -14.51 23.91 -10.41
C GLN A 63 -15.05 22.55 -10.82
N GLN A 64 -16.35 22.51 -11.11
CA GLN A 64 -17.00 21.30 -11.59
C GLN A 64 -16.36 20.83 -12.92
N GLY A 65 -16.06 19.53 -12.98
CA GLY A 65 -15.40 18.92 -14.14
C GLY A 65 -13.87 18.88 -14.09
N ARG A 66 -13.24 19.49 -13.07
CA ARG A 66 -11.78 19.37 -12.89
C ARG A 66 -11.41 18.01 -12.30
N LEU A 67 -10.32 17.45 -12.82
CA LEU A 67 -9.70 16.24 -12.26
C LEU A 67 -8.73 16.64 -11.14
N VAL A 68 -8.90 16.03 -9.97
CA VAL A 68 -8.02 16.21 -8.82
C VAL A 68 -7.52 14.83 -8.37
N GLN A 69 -6.23 14.72 -8.15
CA GLN A 69 -5.65 13.51 -7.58
C GLN A 69 -5.61 13.63 -6.07
N LEU A 70 -6.27 12.70 -5.39
CA LEU A 70 -6.32 12.63 -3.94
C LEU A 70 -5.66 11.34 -3.45
N GLN A 71 -4.91 11.45 -2.37
CA GLN A 71 -4.38 10.32 -1.60
C GLN A 71 -5.32 10.05 -0.42
N LEU A 72 -5.89 8.84 -0.37
CA LEU A 72 -6.69 8.38 0.75
C LEU A 72 -5.78 7.69 1.76
N GLN A 73 -5.78 8.17 3.00
CA GLN A 73 -5.12 7.50 4.11
C GLN A 73 -6.00 6.35 4.60
N LEU A 74 -5.49 5.13 4.46
CA LEU A 74 -6.15 3.95 5.01
C LEU A 74 -5.76 3.78 6.47
N PRO A 75 -6.64 3.19 7.30
CA PRO A 75 -6.32 2.86 8.68
C PRO A 75 -5.12 1.91 8.76
N GLU A 76 -4.36 2.06 9.83
CA GLU A 76 -3.27 1.12 10.12
C GLU A 76 -3.81 -0.30 10.24
N GLN A 77 -3.14 -1.21 9.57
CA GLN A 77 -3.47 -2.64 9.61
C GLN A 77 -2.40 -3.37 10.41
N PRO A 78 -2.79 -4.13 11.45
CA PRO A 78 -1.82 -4.93 12.19
C PRO A 78 -1.25 -6.06 11.34
N GLY A 79 -0.02 -6.46 11.65
CA GLY A 79 0.63 -7.61 11.03
C GLY A 79 1.07 -7.38 9.58
N LEU A 80 1.20 -6.12 9.15
CA LEU A 80 1.80 -5.77 7.87
C LEU A 80 3.30 -5.55 8.01
N ILE A 81 4.01 -5.95 6.97
CA ILE A 81 5.45 -5.77 6.82
C ILE A 81 5.70 -4.83 5.66
N ALA A 82 6.51 -3.80 5.88
CA ALA A 82 6.87 -2.82 4.85
C ALA A 82 8.21 -3.21 4.23
N LEU A 83 8.22 -3.53 2.95
CA LEU A 83 9.41 -3.91 2.19
C LEU A 83 9.70 -2.89 1.08
N PRO A 84 10.98 -2.72 0.68
CA PRO A 84 11.29 -1.97 -0.53
C PRO A 84 10.62 -2.64 -1.74
N PRO A 85 10.16 -1.88 -2.74
CA PRO A 85 9.52 -2.45 -3.94
C PRO A 85 10.40 -3.48 -4.65
N GLU A 86 11.72 -3.30 -4.60
CA GLU A 86 12.73 -4.15 -5.23
C GLU A 86 12.81 -5.55 -4.59
N ALA A 87 12.30 -5.71 -3.37
CA ALA A 87 12.21 -7.01 -2.71
C ALA A 87 11.10 -7.91 -3.26
N MET A 88 10.19 -7.34 -4.04
CA MET A 88 9.06 -8.08 -4.62
C MET A 88 9.45 -8.73 -5.95
N TYR A 89 9.14 -10.01 -6.09
CA TYR A 89 9.19 -10.73 -7.35
C TYR A 89 7.77 -10.89 -7.91
N GLY A 90 7.49 -10.21 -9.00
CA GLY A 90 6.12 -10.14 -9.52
C GLY A 90 5.17 -9.42 -8.56
N ALA A 91 3.96 -9.95 -8.45
CA ALA A 91 2.90 -9.31 -7.66
C ALA A 91 2.83 -9.79 -6.20
N ASP A 92 3.29 -11.01 -5.91
CA ASP A 92 2.94 -11.76 -4.71
C ASP A 92 4.06 -12.65 -4.15
N LYS A 93 5.32 -12.41 -4.52
CA LYS A 93 6.45 -13.25 -4.12
C LYS A 93 7.60 -12.43 -3.56
N ILE A 94 8.29 -13.01 -2.58
CA ILE A 94 9.54 -12.50 -2.03
C ILE A 94 10.50 -13.67 -1.81
N ASP A 95 11.80 -13.39 -1.73
CA ASP A 95 12.80 -14.37 -1.30
C ASP A 95 13.22 -14.09 0.14
N ARG A 96 13.09 -15.09 1.01
CA ARG A 96 13.64 -15.07 2.37
C ARG A 96 14.90 -15.93 2.43
N VAL A 97 15.79 -15.60 3.34
CA VAL A 97 16.97 -16.42 3.64
C VAL A 97 16.64 -17.36 4.80
N ASP A 98 16.83 -18.65 4.60
CA ASP A 98 16.62 -19.66 5.64
C ASP A 98 17.87 -19.79 6.58
N GLN A 99 17.77 -20.68 7.57
CA GLN A 99 18.84 -20.92 8.55
C GLN A 99 20.14 -21.45 7.94
N ASP A 100 20.05 -22.07 6.76
CA ASP A 100 21.19 -22.61 6.01
C ASP A 100 21.76 -21.60 5.00
N ASN A 101 21.39 -20.33 5.12
CA ASN A 101 21.71 -19.25 4.18
C ASN A 101 21.28 -19.52 2.73
N ARG A 102 20.14 -20.19 2.56
CA ARG A 102 19.57 -20.44 1.24
C ARG A 102 18.35 -19.59 0.99
N LEU A 103 18.20 -19.15 -0.24
CA LEU A 103 16.98 -18.45 -0.67
C LEU A 103 15.80 -19.41 -0.68
N ARG A 104 14.69 -18.94 -0.16
CA ARG A 104 13.42 -19.64 -0.17
C ARG A 104 12.34 -18.68 -0.65
N LEU A 105 11.71 -19.05 -1.76
CA LEU A 105 10.60 -18.32 -2.30
C LEU A 105 9.41 -18.41 -1.33
N LEU A 106 8.85 -17.27 -0.99
CA LEU A 106 7.66 -17.16 -0.13
C LEU A 106 6.58 -16.39 -0.86
N GLN A 107 5.39 -16.99 -0.94
CA GLN A 107 4.21 -16.31 -1.45
C GLN A 107 3.63 -15.41 -0.35
N VAL A 108 3.33 -14.18 -0.72
CA VAL A 108 2.84 -13.13 0.18
C VAL A 108 1.62 -12.44 -0.41
N GLU A 109 0.80 -11.85 0.44
CA GLU A 109 -0.31 -11.01 0.01
C GLU A 109 0.14 -9.54 -0.01
N ARG A 110 0.12 -8.91 -1.19
CA ARG A 110 0.33 -7.46 -1.30
C ARG A 110 -0.94 -6.74 -0.89
N VAL A 111 -0.88 -6.01 0.21
CA VAL A 111 -2.02 -5.27 0.79
C VAL A 111 -2.08 -3.84 0.26
N GLY A 112 -0.93 -3.19 0.07
CA GLY A 112 -0.88 -1.80 -0.36
C GLY A 112 0.52 -1.25 -0.48
N GLU A 113 0.60 0.07 -0.43
CA GLU A 113 1.85 0.82 -0.45
C GLU A 113 1.81 1.92 0.60
N THR A 114 2.96 2.30 1.10
CA THR A 114 3.13 3.43 2.01
C THR A 114 4.33 4.26 1.61
N ILE A 115 4.33 5.52 2.01
CA ILE A 115 5.48 6.40 1.86
C ILE A 115 6.02 6.65 3.26
N THR A 116 7.31 6.39 3.45
CA THR A 116 7.97 6.67 4.73
C THR A 116 8.16 8.16 4.94
N GLY A 117 8.42 8.58 6.17
CA GLY A 117 8.73 9.98 6.48
C GLY A 117 9.93 10.55 5.72
N SER A 118 10.81 9.70 5.18
CA SER A 118 11.92 10.06 4.29
C SER A 118 11.53 10.18 2.81
N GLY A 119 10.25 9.95 2.47
CA GLY A 119 9.75 9.98 1.09
C GLY A 119 9.96 8.69 0.29
N ALA A 120 10.53 7.64 0.88
CA ALA A 120 10.72 6.37 0.20
C ALA A 120 9.41 5.58 0.13
N SER A 121 9.07 5.07 -1.06
CA SER A 121 7.94 4.16 -1.23
C SER A 121 8.27 2.78 -0.68
N LYS A 122 7.32 2.16 0.01
CA LYS A 122 7.40 0.77 0.47
C LYS A 122 6.13 0.02 0.13
N VAL A 123 6.26 -1.25 -0.20
CA VAL A 123 5.14 -2.17 -0.40
C VAL A 123 4.77 -2.78 0.94
N LEU A 124 3.48 -2.77 1.26
CA LEU A 124 2.93 -3.41 2.45
C LEU A 124 2.46 -4.81 2.10
N ILE A 125 2.99 -5.80 2.78
CA ILE A 125 2.64 -7.20 2.59
C ILE A 125 2.11 -7.83 3.88
N ARG A 126 1.30 -8.87 3.70
CA ARG A 126 0.95 -9.82 4.76
C ARG A 126 1.55 -11.17 4.41
N ALA A 127 2.25 -11.78 5.36
CA ALA A 127 2.88 -13.09 5.18
C ALA A 127 2.84 -13.90 6.47
N SER A 128 2.31 -15.10 6.40
CA SER A 128 2.25 -16.03 7.53
C SER A 128 3.58 -16.73 7.82
N GLY A 129 4.53 -16.66 6.88
CA GLY A 129 5.84 -17.33 6.99
C GLY A 129 7.01 -16.42 7.40
N LEU A 130 6.75 -15.15 7.74
CA LEU A 130 7.75 -14.21 8.22
C LEU A 130 7.61 -13.99 9.72
N GLN A 131 8.72 -14.09 10.43
CA GLN A 131 8.82 -13.78 11.85
C GLN A 131 9.80 -12.62 12.06
N PRO A 132 9.73 -11.92 13.20
CA PRO A 132 10.73 -10.92 13.55
C PRO A 132 12.15 -11.52 13.45
N GLY A 133 13.04 -10.83 12.76
CA GLY A 133 14.40 -11.30 12.49
C GLY A 133 14.58 -12.14 11.22
N THR A 134 13.52 -12.45 10.48
CA THR A 134 13.65 -13.10 9.17
C THR A 134 14.36 -12.16 8.19
N ILE A 135 15.41 -12.63 7.54
CA ILE A 135 16.13 -11.90 6.51
C ILE A 135 15.40 -12.06 5.18
N VAL A 136 15.09 -10.94 4.53
CA VAL A 136 14.46 -10.90 3.21
C VAL A 136 15.46 -10.29 2.22
N LEU A 137 15.50 -10.83 1.02
CA LEU A 137 16.31 -10.27 -0.06
C LEU A 137 15.69 -8.93 -0.51
N ALA A 138 16.44 -7.84 -0.32
CA ALA A 138 15.97 -6.48 -0.61
C ALA A 138 16.24 -6.02 -2.05
N THR A 139 16.96 -6.83 -2.83
CA THR A 139 17.33 -6.52 -4.23
C THR A 139 17.06 -7.73 -5.12
N GLN A 140 16.62 -7.47 -6.34
CA GLN A 140 16.42 -8.55 -7.29
C GLN A 140 17.78 -9.10 -7.78
N LEU A 141 17.97 -10.40 -7.60
CA LEU A 141 19.10 -11.10 -8.19
C LEU A 141 18.65 -11.74 -9.51
N PRO A 142 19.30 -11.43 -10.64
CA PRO A 142 18.87 -11.95 -11.96
C PRO A 142 18.86 -13.47 -12.08
N ALA A 143 19.62 -14.17 -11.20
CA ALA A 143 19.72 -15.63 -11.16
C ALA A 143 19.22 -16.21 -9.83
N ALA A 144 18.32 -15.53 -9.12
CA ALA A 144 17.74 -16.07 -7.90
C ALA A 144 16.91 -17.30 -8.23
N VAL A 145 17.32 -18.44 -7.68
CA VAL A 145 16.57 -19.69 -7.74
C VAL A 145 16.37 -20.21 -6.31
N ASP A 146 15.25 -20.87 -6.07
CA ASP A 146 14.98 -21.49 -4.77
C ASP A 146 16.13 -22.44 -4.39
N GLY A 147 16.62 -22.33 -3.15
CA GLY A 147 17.76 -23.10 -2.65
C GLY A 147 19.13 -22.51 -2.95
N LEU A 148 19.24 -21.37 -3.65
CA LEU A 148 20.54 -20.72 -3.89
C LEU A 148 21.20 -20.33 -2.56
N LEU A 149 22.45 -20.73 -2.39
CA LEU A 149 23.26 -20.33 -1.23
C LEU A 149 23.66 -18.85 -1.36
N VAL A 150 23.35 -18.05 -0.37
CA VAL A 150 23.65 -16.62 -0.35
C VAL A 150 24.44 -16.24 0.90
N LYS A 151 25.22 -15.19 0.80
CA LYS A 151 25.89 -14.58 1.96
C LYS A 151 25.21 -13.23 2.21
N PRO A 152 24.42 -13.08 3.29
CA PRO A 152 23.81 -11.79 3.62
C PRO A 152 24.88 -10.72 3.82
N VAL A 153 24.76 -9.60 3.10
CA VAL A 153 25.68 -8.45 3.21
C VAL A 153 24.84 -7.24 3.53
N GLY A 154 24.97 -6.73 4.76
CA GLY A 154 24.27 -5.54 5.24
C GLY A 154 22.84 -5.85 5.70
N GLN A 155 22.59 -5.67 6.96
CA GLN A 155 21.23 -5.58 7.51
C GLN A 155 20.82 -4.10 7.41
N ALA A 156 19.78 -3.81 6.63
CA ALA A 156 19.09 -2.54 6.74
C ALA A 156 18.42 -2.49 8.13
N GLN A 157 18.81 -1.54 8.94
CA GLN A 157 18.15 -1.21 10.20
C GLN A 157 16.80 -0.54 9.93
#